data_b9f7909712cb788c513c4002e926ca8f
#
_entry.id   b9f7909712cb788c513c4002e926ca8f
#
_cell.length_a   1.000
_cell.length_b   1.000
_cell.length_c   1.000
_cell.angle_alpha   90.00
_cell.angle_beta   90.00
_cell.angle_gamma   90.00
#
_symmetry.space_group_name_H-M   'P 1'
#
loop_
_entity.id
_entity.type
_entity.pdbx_description
1 polymer ?
#
loop_
_entity_poly.entity_id
_entity_poly.type
_entity_poly.pdbx_seq_one_letter_code
_entity_poly.pdbx_strand_id
1 'polypeptide(L)'
;GATDADVIYTDIWVSMGEPDSVWSERIRLLTPYQVNEKVMAMTAPGAIFMHCLPSFHDTRTTIGADIAKKFGITEMEVTDQVFESKQSVVFDEAENRMHTIKAVIYATLH
;
A
#
# COMPACT_ATOMS: atom_id res chain seq x y z
N GLY A 1 -13.75 9.98 3.00
CA GLY A 1 -13.79 8.60 3.50
C GLY A 1 -12.81 8.33 4.64
N ALA A 2 -11.69 9.09 4.74
CA ALA A 2 -10.66 8.83 5.76
C ALA A 2 -10.96 9.43 7.14
N THR A 3 -11.87 10.41 7.22
CA THR A 3 -12.20 11.08 8.50
C THR A 3 -12.74 10.07 9.51
N ASP A 4 -12.14 10.04 10.70
CA ASP A 4 -12.46 9.16 11.82
C ASP A 4 -12.39 7.66 11.51
N ALA A 5 -11.71 7.27 10.42
CA ALA A 5 -11.50 5.86 10.11
C ALA A 5 -10.49 5.23 11.08
N ASP A 6 -10.75 4.00 11.52
CA ASP A 6 -9.85 3.21 12.37
C ASP A 6 -8.75 2.51 11.56
N VAL A 7 -9.01 2.26 10.29
CA VAL A 7 -8.09 1.56 9.38
C VAL A 7 -8.07 2.26 8.03
N ILE A 8 -6.87 2.55 7.53
CA ILE A 8 -6.63 2.91 6.14
C ILE A 8 -5.95 1.73 5.46
N TYR A 9 -6.62 1.15 4.48
CA TYR A 9 -6.11 0.03 3.68
C TYR A 9 -6.00 0.45 2.22
N THR A 10 -4.83 0.27 1.60
CA THR A 10 -4.62 0.55 0.18
C THR A 10 -3.93 -0.60 -0.53
N ASP A 11 -3.93 -0.54 -1.85
CA ASP A 11 -3.31 -1.51 -2.75
C ASP A 11 -2.49 -0.76 -3.81
N ILE A 12 -1.67 -1.48 -4.56
CA ILE A 12 -0.90 -0.91 -5.68
C ILE A 12 -1.83 -0.36 -6.76
N TRP A 13 -1.40 0.74 -7.40
CA TRP A 13 -2.18 1.36 -8.47
C TRP A 13 -2.16 0.58 -9.78
N VAL A 14 -1.09 -0.18 -10.03
CA VAL A 14 -0.91 -1.00 -11.24
C VAL A 14 -0.47 -2.38 -10.82
N SER A 15 -1.25 -3.39 -11.19
CA SER A 15 -0.95 -4.79 -10.87
C SER A 15 0.24 -5.29 -11.67
N MET A 16 0.99 -6.21 -11.08
CA MET A 16 2.08 -6.89 -11.78
C MET A 16 1.54 -7.63 -13.01
N GLY A 17 2.17 -7.38 -14.17
CA GLY A 17 1.77 -7.97 -15.44
C GLY A 17 0.84 -7.11 -16.29
N GLU A 18 0.36 -5.97 -15.79
CA GLU A 18 -0.33 -4.99 -16.63
C GLU A 18 0.66 -4.30 -17.57
N PRO A 19 0.25 -3.95 -18.80
CA PRO A 19 1.13 -3.33 -19.78
C PRO A 19 1.53 -1.91 -19.37
N ASP A 20 2.72 -1.47 -19.75
CA ASP A 20 3.26 -0.14 -19.45
C ASP A 20 2.33 1.01 -19.87
N SER A 21 1.47 0.79 -20.85
CA SER A 21 0.53 1.81 -21.35
C SER A 21 -0.50 2.28 -20.33
N VAL A 22 -0.83 1.46 -19.32
CA VAL A 22 -1.83 1.84 -18.30
C VAL A 22 -1.24 2.68 -17.16
N TRP A 23 0.08 2.67 -16.99
CA TRP A 23 0.74 3.33 -15.86
C TRP A 23 0.47 4.84 -15.81
N SER A 24 0.69 5.54 -16.91
CA SER A 24 0.52 7.01 -16.96
C SER A 24 -0.90 7.43 -16.60
N GLU A 25 -1.89 6.71 -17.10
CA GLU A 25 -3.29 7.00 -16.81
C GLU A 25 -3.65 6.70 -15.36
N ARG A 26 -3.23 5.54 -14.84
CA ARG A 26 -3.48 5.15 -13.44
C ARG A 26 -2.83 6.13 -12.47
N ILE A 27 -1.56 6.50 -12.69
CA ILE A 27 -0.87 7.51 -11.89
C ILE A 27 -1.66 8.82 -11.88
N ARG A 28 -2.05 9.33 -13.05
CA ARG A 28 -2.82 10.59 -13.17
C ARG A 28 -4.14 10.55 -12.42
N LEU A 29 -4.87 9.43 -12.50
CA LEU A 29 -6.19 9.28 -11.88
C LEU A 29 -6.09 9.04 -10.37
N LEU A 30 -5.08 8.31 -9.90
CA LEU A 30 -4.99 7.82 -8.53
C LEU A 30 -4.12 8.69 -7.62
N THR A 31 -3.26 9.55 -8.17
CA THR A 31 -2.44 10.49 -7.37
C THR A 31 -3.25 11.27 -6.32
N PRO A 32 -4.47 11.78 -6.59
CA PRO A 32 -5.26 12.46 -5.57
C PRO A 32 -5.68 11.57 -4.38
N TYR A 33 -5.55 10.26 -4.53
CA TYR A 33 -5.93 9.26 -3.52
C TYR A 33 -4.73 8.64 -2.80
N GLN A 34 -3.52 9.15 -3.03
CA GLN A 34 -2.33 8.71 -2.32
C GLN A 34 -2.53 8.81 -0.82
N VAL A 35 -2.20 7.74 -0.09
CA VAL A 35 -2.17 7.76 1.37
C VAL A 35 -0.90 8.47 1.83
N ASN A 36 -1.07 9.62 2.41
CA ASN A 36 0.00 10.48 2.93
C ASN A 36 -0.32 10.92 4.36
N GLU A 37 0.56 11.70 4.94
CA GLU A 37 0.46 12.18 6.31
C GLU A 37 -0.81 13.00 6.55
N LYS A 38 -1.30 13.74 5.54
CA LYS A 38 -2.55 14.51 5.64
C LYS A 38 -3.75 13.58 5.75
N VAL A 39 -3.76 12.49 4.99
CA VAL A 39 -4.82 11.46 5.06
C VAL A 39 -4.79 10.81 6.44
N MET A 40 -3.62 10.40 6.93
CA MET A 40 -3.48 9.77 8.24
C MET A 40 -3.85 10.71 9.39
N ALA A 41 -3.58 12.01 9.26
CA ALA A 41 -3.97 13.01 10.27
C ALA A 41 -5.49 13.21 10.40
N MET A 42 -6.29 12.78 9.42
CA MET A 42 -7.76 12.84 9.48
C MET A 42 -8.40 11.61 10.11
N THR A 43 -7.64 10.56 10.34
CA THR A 43 -8.14 9.29 10.89
C THR A 43 -8.40 9.38 12.39
N ALA A 44 -9.08 8.38 12.95
CA ALA A 44 -9.29 8.27 14.38
C ALA A 44 -7.97 8.13 15.15
N PRO A 45 -7.91 8.56 16.43
CA PRO A 45 -6.75 8.31 17.27
C PRO A 45 -6.45 6.81 17.37
N GLY A 46 -5.21 6.43 17.05
CA GLY A 46 -4.80 5.02 17.06
C GLY A 46 -5.11 4.24 15.78
N ALA A 47 -5.58 4.92 14.74
CA ALA A 47 -5.78 4.29 13.43
C ALA A 47 -4.50 3.64 12.89
N ILE A 48 -4.68 2.53 12.19
CA ILE A 48 -3.59 1.77 11.55
C ILE A 48 -3.61 1.91 10.04
N PHE A 49 -2.41 1.79 9.44
CA PHE A 49 -2.22 1.69 8.00
C PHE A 49 -1.89 0.26 7.60
N MET A 50 -2.56 -0.24 6.57
CA MET A 50 -2.40 -1.58 6.00
C MET A 50 -2.16 -1.53 4.50
N HIS A 51 -1.42 -2.51 3.99
CA HIS A 51 -1.13 -2.69 2.57
C HIS A 51 -0.79 -4.14 2.27
N CYS A 52 -1.36 -4.69 1.23
CA CYS A 52 -1.21 -6.11 0.87
C CYS A 52 0.13 -6.49 0.22
N LEU A 53 1.12 -5.64 0.22
CA LEU A 53 2.45 -5.84 -0.38
C LEU A 53 2.47 -6.65 -1.72
N PRO A 54 3.35 -6.31 -2.69
CA PRO A 54 4.39 -5.27 -2.60
C PRO A 54 3.82 -3.85 -2.64
N SER A 55 4.59 -2.88 -2.15
CA SER A 55 4.24 -1.45 -2.17
C SER A 55 5.30 -0.64 -2.91
N PHE A 56 4.86 0.44 -3.58
CA PHE A 56 5.75 1.37 -4.30
C PHE A 56 5.81 2.71 -3.57
N HIS A 57 6.47 2.73 -2.43
CA HIS A 57 6.60 3.89 -1.55
C HIS A 57 7.99 4.56 -1.60
N ASP A 58 8.96 3.94 -2.28
CA ASP A 58 10.34 4.45 -2.39
C ASP A 58 11.03 4.02 -3.71
N THR A 59 12.29 4.38 -3.85
CA THR A 59 13.15 4.05 -4.99
C THR A 59 14.21 2.98 -4.69
N ARG A 60 14.15 2.32 -3.54
CA ARG A 60 15.15 1.31 -3.12
C ARG A 60 14.96 -0.01 -3.85
N THR A 61 13.79 -0.27 -4.39
CA THR A 61 13.53 -1.44 -5.24
C THR A 61 13.83 -1.13 -6.70
N THR A 62 14.18 -2.16 -7.49
CA THR A 62 14.42 -2.01 -8.94
C THR A 62 13.20 -1.41 -9.64
N ILE A 63 11.99 -1.88 -9.30
CA ILE A 63 10.74 -1.39 -9.90
C ILE A 63 10.48 0.07 -9.48
N GLY A 64 10.66 0.41 -8.21
CA GLY A 64 10.50 1.78 -7.72
C GLY A 64 11.45 2.76 -8.40
N ALA A 65 12.71 2.36 -8.60
CA ALA A 65 13.70 3.16 -9.34
C ALA A 65 13.32 3.33 -10.82
N ASP A 66 12.80 2.30 -11.47
CA ASP A 66 12.34 2.36 -12.86
C ASP A 66 11.11 3.27 -13.02
N ILE A 67 10.16 3.21 -12.08
CA ILE A 67 8.99 4.07 -12.03
C ILE A 67 9.43 5.54 -11.87
N ALA A 68 10.32 5.83 -10.93
CA ALA A 68 10.86 7.17 -10.73
C ALA A 68 11.52 7.72 -11.99
N LYS A 69 12.28 6.89 -12.69
CA LYS A 69 12.97 7.25 -13.93
C LYS A 69 11.98 7.49 -15.10
N LYS A 70 10.94 6.65 -15.21
CA LYS A 70 9.98 6.71 -16.33
C LYS A 70 8.91 7.81 -16.13
N PHE A 71 8.42 7.97 -14.91
CA PHE A 71 7.26 8.80 -14.61
C PHE A 71 7.55 9.99 -13.69
N GLY A 72 8.77 10.10 -13.15
CA GLY A 72 9.18 11.20 -12.30
C GLY A 72 8.55 11.21 -10.89
N ILE A 73 8.02 10.07 -10.45
CA ILE A 73 7.42 9.91 -9.11
C ILE A 73 8.22 8.88 -8.31
N THR A 74 8.42 9.16 -7.04
CA THR A 74 9.19 8.31 -6.12
C THR A 74 8.32 7.55 -5.12
N GLU A 75 7.09 7.98 -4.94
CA GLU A 75 6.08 7.43 -4.04
C GLU A 75 4.75 7.33 -4.79
N MET A 76 4.10 6.19 -4.76
CA MET A 76 2.84 5.96 -5.47
C MET A 76 1.64 5.95 -4.52
N GLU A 77 1.08 4.80 -4.23
CA GLU A 77 -0.15 4.64 -3.44
C GLU A 77 -0.02 5.09 -1.99
N VAL A 78 1.20 5.14 -1.48
CA VAL A 78 1.52 5.59 -0.12
C VAL A 78 2.86 6.29 -0.09
N THR A 79 3.03 7.28 0.80
CA THR A 79 4.34 7.91 1.06
C THR A 79 5.23 7.01 1.92
N ASP A 80 6.56 7.12 1.75
CA ASP A 80 7.54 6.40 2.56
C ASP A 80 7.36 6.72 4.06
N GLN A 81 7.04 7.97 4.39
CA GLN A 81 6.80 8.40 5.75
C GLN A 81 5.62 7.68 6.40
N VAL A 82 4.52 7.45 5.70
CA VAL A 82 3.38 6.68 6.21
C VAL A 82 3.72 5.21 6.30
N PHE A 83 4.34 4.66 5.24
CA PHE A 83 4.71 3.25 5.17
C PHE A 83 5.64 2.82 6.32
N GLU A 84 6.61 3.65 6.68
CA GLU A 84 7.58 3.41 7.77
C GLU A 84 7.11 3.97 9.13
N SER A 85 5.89 4.50 9.22
CA SER A 85 5.36 5.08 10.45
C SER A 85 5.00 4.03 11.51
N LYS A 86 4.82 4.47 12.74
CA LYS A 86 4.33 3.62 13.84
C LYS A 86 2.88 3.14 13.64
N GLN A 87 2.12 3.78 12.77
CA GLN A 87 0.75 3.37 12.43
C GLN A 87 0.72 2.26 11.38
N SER A 88 1.83 2.04 10.68
CA SER A 88 1.96 0.98 9.66
C SER A 88 2.10 -0.39 10.31
N VAL A 89 1.20 -1.30 9.95
CA VAL A 89 1.22 -2.71 10.38
C VAL A 89 1.37 -3.66 9.19
N VAL A 90 1.95 -3.17 8.10
CA VAL A 90 2.05 -3.92 6.83
C VAL A 90 2.82 -5.23 6.96
N PHE A 91 3.86 -5.28 7.77
CA PHE A 91 4.64 -6.50 7.98
C PHE A 91 3.94 -7.49 8.91
N ASP A 92 3.25 -7.01 9.94
CA ASP A 92 2.41 -7.85 10.81
C ASP A 92 1.24 -8.45 10.01
N GLU A 93 0.65 -7.66 9.11
CA GLU A 93 -0.38 -8.14 8.17
C GLU A 93 0.17 -9.24 7.26
N ALA A 94 1.34 -9.03 6.67
CA ALA A 94 1.98 -10.00 5.78
C ALA A 94 2.30 -11.32 6.51
N GLU A 95 2.81 -11.25 7.73
CA GLU A 95 3.03 -12.43 8.58
C GLU A 95 1.71 -13.13 8.93
N ASN A 96 0.71 -12.36 9.33
CA ASN A 96 -0.60 -12.91 9.73
C ASN A 96 -1.32 -13.64 8.59
N ARG A 97 -1.06 -13.26 7.34
CA ARG A 97 -1.58 -13.99 6.18
C ARG A 97 -1.18 -15.46 6.18
N MET A 98 0.05 -15.78 6.54
CA MET A 98 0.52 -17.16 6.68
C MET A 98 -0.29 -17.92 7.75
N HIS A 99 -0.49 -17.33 8.90
CA HIS A 99 -1.24 -17.94 10.00
C HIS A 99 -2.71 -18.13 9.64
N THR A 100 -3.34 -17.18 9.00
CA THR A 100 -4.73 -17.24 8.55
C THR A 100 -4.94 -18.35 7.51
N ILE A 101 -4.08 -18.41 6.48
CA ILE A 101 -4.15 -19.46 5.46
C ILE A 101 -3.94 -20.85 6.09
N LYS A 102 -2.98 -20.98 6.99
CA LYS A 102 -2.75 -22.23 7.73
C LYS A 102 -3.98 -22.65 8.53
N ALA A 103 -4.64 -21.70 9.19
CA ALA A 103 -5.87 -21.99 9.94
C ALA A 103 -7.01 -22.46 9.03
N VAL A 104 -7.19 -21.82 7.86
CA VAL A 104 -8.20 -22.23 6.87
C VAL A 104 -7.92 -23.64 6.35
N ILE A 105 -6.67 -23.95 5.99
CA ILE A 105 -6.27 -25.29 5.53
C ILE A 105 -6.56 -26.32 6.63
N TYR A 106 -6.18 -26.05 7.86
CA TYR A 106 -6.46 -26.94 8.98
C TYR A 106 -7.95 -27.19 9.16
N ALA A 107 -8.77 -26.14 9.15
CA ALA A 107 -10.22 -26.24 9.32
C ALA A 107 -10.92 -26.97 8.16
N THR A 108 -10.37 -26.93 6.96
CA THR A 108 -10.96 -27.60 5.78
C THR A 108 -10.53 -29.06 5.64
N LEU A 109 -9.40 -29.46 6.21
CA LEU A 109 -8.88 -30.83 6.13
C LEU A 109 -9.25 -31.67 7.37
N HIS A 110 -9.81 -31.08 8.38
CA HIS A 110 -10.22 -31.70 9.63
C HIS A 110 -11.69 -31.39 9.91
#